data_051875579e53df3699f62ff18d6dc9d6
#
_entry.id   051875579e53df3699f62ff18d6dc9d6
#
_cell.length_a   1.000
_cell.length_b   1.000
_cell.length_c   1.000
_cell.angle_alpha   90.00
_cell.angle_beta   90.00
_cell.angle_gamma   90.00
#
_symmetry.space_group_name_H-M   'P 1'
#
loop_
_entity.id
_entity.type
_entity.pdbx_description
1 polymer ?
#
loop_
_entity_poly.entity_id
_entity_poly.type
_entity_poly.pdbx_seq_one_letter_code
_entity_poly.pdbx_strand_id
1 'polypeptide(L)'
;MIWAKLLISVALGAVSIVAALGIGAVGNLIGAGIAGIDPVWDISWNQASSLVAANVLGLLFGFMLGVLIRSSAAAIVGYFIYNFVLAGLTAVLAENQEWFRDLQAWVDFKYTQGMLFEGWPVGGEAWAQLGVTTAAWLVLPLAVGLVLVRRSEVK
;
A
#
# COMPACT_ATOMS: atom_id res chain seq x y z
N MET A 1 11.26 -20.91 -6.47
CA MET A 1 11.00 -19.78 -7.41
C MET A 1 10.24 -18.59 -6.77
N ILE A 2 9.30 -18.79 -5.84
CA ILE A 2 8.50 -17.69 -5.21
C ILE A 2 9.38 -16.75 -4.38
N TRP A 3 10.34 -17.29 -3.61
CA TRP A 3 11.27 -16.50 -2.80
C TRP A 3 12.14 -15.53 -3.62
N ALA A 4 12.60 -15.97 -4.81
CA ALA A 4 13.37 -15.10 -5.69
C ALA A 4 12.53 -13.92 -6.21
N LYS A 5 11.26 -14.15 -6.56
CA LYS A 5 10.33 -13.10 -6.99
C LYS A 5 10.03 -12.13 -5.84
N LEU A 6 9.85 -12.63 -4.62
CA LEU A 6 9.64 -11.81 -3.44
C LEU A 6 10.86 -10.92 -3.16
N LEU A 7 12.08 -11.48 -3.21
CA LEU A 7 13.32 -10.73 -3.01
C LEU A 7 13.50 -9.63 -4.06
N ILE A 8 13.23 -9.92 -5.33
CA ILE A 8 13.28 -8.92 -6.41
C ILE A 8 12.24 -7.82 -6.17
N SER A 9 11.02 -8.18 -5.78
CA SER A 9 9.97 -7.19 -5.49
C SER A 9 10.36 -6.28 -4.31
N VAL A 10 10.94 -6.84 -3.25
CA VAL A 10 11.43 -6.07 -2.10
C VAL A 10 12.59 -5.16 -2.51
N ALA A 11 13.55 -5.67 -3.31
CA ALA A 11 14.69 -4.87 -3.80
C ALA A 11 14.21 -3.71 -4.69
N LEU A 12 13.29 -3.96 -5.63
CA LEU A 12 12.70 -2.92 -6.45
C LEU A 12 11.93 -1.88 -5.62
N GLY A 13 11.23 -2.35 -4.59
CA GLY A 13 10.56 -1.46 -3.64
C GLY A 13 11.52 -0.56 -2.89
N ALA A 14 12.61 -1.11 -2.38
CA ALA A 14 13.66 -0.34 -1.71
C ALA A 14 14.26 0.72 -2.65
N VAL A 15 14.61 0.34 -3.89
CA VAL A 15 15.11 1.27 -4.90
C VAL A 15 14.09 2.37 -5.20
N SER A 16 12.81 2.03 -5.32
CA SER A 16 11.75 3.00 -5.58
C SER A 16 11.58 4.01 -4.43
N ILE A 17 11.70 3.57 -3.18
CA ILE A 17 11.65 4.45 -2.01
C ILE A 17 12.84 5.41 -2.01
N VAL A 18 14.06 4.91 -2.26
CA VAL A 18 15.26 5.75 -2.34
C VAL A 18 15.13 6.77 -3.47
N ALA A 19 14.65 6.35 -4.64
CA ALA A 19 14.41 7.25 -5.77
C ALA A 19 13.36 8.32 -5.43
N ALA A 20 12.25 7.93 -4.79
CA ALA A 20 11.20 8.87 -4.38
C ALA A 20 11.71 9.91 -3.36
N LEU A 21 12.51 9.48 -2.38
CA LEU A 21 13.16 10.38 -1.42
C LEU A 21 14.13 11.34 -2.11
N GLY A 22 14.93 10.86 -3.07
CA GLY A 22 15.84 11.69 -3.86
C GLY A 22 15.10 12.73 -4.69
N ILE A 23 14.05 12.33 -5.41
CA ILE A 23 13.21 13.24 -6.19
C ILE A 23 12.50 14.25 -5.28
N GLY A 24 11.98 13.79 -4.14
CA GLY A 24 11.36 14.66 -3.14
C GLY A 24 12.33 15.71 -2.58
N ALA A 25 13.57 15.30 -2.27
CA ALA A 25 14.62 16.22 -1.82
C ALA A 25 14.96 17.28 -2.87
N VAL A 26 15.14 16.88 -4.14
CA VAL A 26 15.36 17.81 -5.26
C VAL A 26 14.16 18.74 -5.44
N GLY A 27 12.94 18.21 -5.38
CA GLY A 27 11.71 19.01 -5.47
C GLY A 27 11.60 20.06 -4.36
N ASN A 28 11.95 19.68 -3.12
CA ASN A 28 12.00 20.60 -1.99
C ASN A 28 13.01 21.74 -2.19
N LEU A 29 14.22 21.42 -2.67
CA LEU A 29 15.25 22.42 -2.97
C LEU A 29 14.80 23.39 -4.07
N ILE A 30 14.22 22.86 -5.15
CA ILE A 30 13.74 23.69 -6.27
C ILE A 30 12.56 24.55 -5.80
N GLY A 31 11.60 23.98 -5.10
CA GLY A 31 10.42 24.70 -4.59
C GLY A 31 10.80 25.82 -3.62
N ALA A 32 11.70 25.54 -2.68
CA ALA A 32 12.22 26.54 -1.75
C ALA A 32 12.97 27.66 -2.48
N GLY A 33 13.79 27.32 -3.47
CA GLY A 33 14.51 28.31 -4.30
C GLY A 33 13.58 29.21 -5.10
N ILE A 34 12.49 28.66 -5.67
CA ILE A 34 11.48 29.44 -6.39
C ILE A 34 10.68 30.34 -5.43
N ALA A 35 10.36 29.85 -4.23
CA ALA A 35 9.61 30.59 -3.22
C ALA A 35 10.45 31.61 -2.44
N GLY A 36 11.78 31.57 -2.57
CA GLY A 36 12.68 32.44 -1.82
C GLY A 36 12.72 32.16 -0.32
N ILE A 37 12.47 30.89 0.07
CA ILE A 37 12.49 30.43 1.46
C ILE A 37 13.55 29.32 1.65
N ASP A 38 13.94 29.07 2.89
CA ASP A 38 14.83 27.96 3.17
C ASP A 38 14.13 26.60 2.98
N PRO A 39 14.81 25.55 2.46
CA PRO A 39 14.23 24.23 2.33
C PRO A 39 13.97 23.62 3.72
N VAL A 40 12.77 23.06 3.91
CA VAL A 40 12.36 22.41 5.16
C VAL A 40 12.69 20.92 5.10
N TRP A 41 13.52 20.45 6.04
CA TRP A 41 13.93 19.03 6.15
C TRP A 41 13.31 18.36 7.38
N ASP A 42 12.08 18.73 7.71
CA ASP A 42 11.38 18.22 8.90
C ASP A 42 10.62 16.92 8.60
N ILE A 43 11.37 15.87 8.31
CA ILE A 43 10.80 14.52 8.21
C ILE A 43 11.03 13.81 9.53
N SER A 44 9.98 13.64 10.32
CA SER A 44 10.07 12.87 11.56
C SER A 44 10.36 11.40 11.25
N TRP A 45 11.13 10.73 12.13
CA TRP A 45 11.39 9.28 11.99
C TRP A 45 10.11 8.45 12.00
N ASN A 46 9.09 8.90 12.73
CA ASN A 46 7.75 8.32 12.74
C ASN A 46 7.14 8.32 11.33
N GLN A 47 7.13 9.46 10.66
CA GLN A 47 6.56 9.63 9.33
C GLN A 47 7.36 8.88 8.25
N ALA A 48 8.69 8.93 8.32
CA ALA A 48 9.53 8.18 7.38
C ALA A 48 9.29 6.67 7.46
N SER A 49 9.20 6.11 8.68
CA SER A 49 8.97 4.68 8.87
C SER A 49 7.56 4.24 8.49
N SER A 50 6.53 5.05 8.75
CA SER A 50 5.15 4.75 8.34
C SER A 50 4.98 4.81 6.81
N LEU A 51 5.63 5.75 6.13
CA LEU A 51 5.69 5.81 4.67
C LEU A 51 6.32 4.55 4.06
N VAL A 52 7.42 4.07 4.64
CA VAL A 52 8.03 2.80 4.22
C VAL A 52 7.05 1.65 4.41
N ALA A 53 6.36 1.57 5.54
CA ALA A 53 5.37 0.53 5.80
C ALA A 53 4.21 0.59 4.80
N ALA A 54 3.67 1.78 4.48
CA ALA A 54 2.63 1.96 3.48
C ALA A 54 3.05 1.43 2.11
N ASN A 55 4.28 1.74 1.69
CA ASN A 55 4.83 1.28 0.41
C ASN A 55 5.05 -0.25 0.39
N VAL A 56 5.57 -0.82 1.49
CA VAL A 56 5.74 -2.28 1.62
C VAL A 56 4.39 -2.99 1.53
N LEU A 57 3.35 -2.49 2.20
CA LEU A 57 2.00 -3.06 2.09
C LEU A 57 1.46 -2.98 0.67
N GLY A 58 1.67 -1.87 -0.05
CA GLY A 58 1.29 -1.73 -1.45
C GLY A 58 2.00 -2.72 -2.37
N LEU A 59 3.31 -2.93 -2.17
CA LEU A 59 4.10 -3.92 -2.90
C LEU A 59 3.61 -5.35 -2.64
N LEU A 60 3.36 -5.68 -1.37
CA LEU A 60 2.83 -6.98 -0.98
C LEU A 60 1.44 -7.22 -1.58
N PHE A 61 0.61 -6.19 -1.67
CA PHE A 61 -0.70 -6.28 -2.31
C PHE A 61 -0.57 -6.57 -3.82
N GLY A 62 0.34 -5.88 -4.52
CA GLY A 62 0.64 -6.17 -5.93
C GLY A 62 1.21 -7.59 -6.12
N PHE A 63 2.11 -8.02 -5.24
CA PHE A 63 2.64 -9.39 -5.23
C PHE A 63 1.54 -10.43 -5.01
N MET A 64 0.65 -10.20 -4.06
CA MET A 64 -0.49 -11.06 -3.75
C MET A 64 -1.38 -11.23 -4.99
N LEU A 65 -1.72 -10.14 -5.70
CA LEU A 65 -2.49 -10.21 -6.94
C LEU A 65 -1.77 -11.04 -8.01
N GLY A 66 -0.46 -10.88 -8.15
CA GLY A 66 0.35 -11.67 -9.09
C GLY A 66 0.33 -13.17 -8.78
N VAL A 67 0.39 -13.54 -7.50
CA VAL A 67 0.32 -14.94 -7.04
C VAL A 67 -1.09 -15.51 -7.23
N LEU A 68 -2.12 -14.73 -6.92
CA LEU A 68 -3.51 -15.17 -6.95
C LEU A 68 -4.03 -15.33 -8.38
N ILE A 69 -3.79 -14.34 -9.24
CA ILE A 69 -4.34 -14.26 -10.61
C ILE A 69 -3.48 -15.05 -11.60
N ARG A 70 -2.19 -15.26 -11.32
CA ARG A 70 -1.24 -16.02 -12.17
C ARG A 70 -1.03 -15.46 -13.59
N SER A 71 -1.53 -14.28 -13.87
CA SER A 71 -1.35 -13.54 -15.11
C SER A 71 -0.88 -12.15 -14.79
N SER A 72 0.31 -11.77 -15.25
CA SER A 72 0.88 -10.45 -14.99
C SER A 72 0.00 -9.32 -15.51
N ALA A 73 -0.55 -9.47 -16.72
CA ALA A 73 -1.44 -8.49 -17.32
C ALA A 73 -2.72 -8.31 -16.49
N ALA A 74 -3.36 -9.42 -16.09
CA ALA A 74 -4.58 -9.36 -15.28
C ALA A 74 -4.32 -8.86 -13.86
N ALA A 75 -3.16 -9.17 -13.27
CA ALA A 75 -2.76 -8.64 -11.96
C ALA A 75 -2.55 -7.12 -11.99
N ILE A 76 -1.91 -6.60 -13.05
CA ILE A 76 -1.76 -5.16 -13.26
C ILE A 76 -3.12 -4.49 -13.39
N VAL A 77 -4.00 -5.01 -14.24
CA VAL A 77 -5.37 -4.48 -14.41
C VAL A 77 -6.12 -4.52 -13.08
N GLY A 78 -6.06 -5.64 -12.35
CA GLY A 78 -6.68 -5.78 -11.02
C GLY A 78 -6.15 -4.75 -10.02
N TYR A 79 -4.84 -4.48 -10.03
CA TYR A 79 -4.23 -3.47 -9.20
C TYR A 79 -4.73 -2.05 -9.52
N PHE A 80 -4.87 -1.73 -10.82
CA PHE A 80 -5.43 -0.44 -11.24
C PHE A 80 -6.91 -0.31 -10.87
N ILE A 81 -7.72 -1.34 -11.10
CA ILE A 81 -9.14 -1.35 -10.70
C ILE A 81 -9.26 -1.12 -9.19
N TYR A 82 -8.45 -1.82 -8.39
CA TYR A 82 -8.45 -1.66 -6.95
C TYR A 82 -8.08 -0.23 -6.52
N ASN A 83 -6.99 0.32 -7.06
CA ASN A 83 -6.48 1.62 -6.61
C ASN A 83 -7.28 2.82 -7.12
N PHE A 84 -7.92 2.73 -8.28
CA PHE A 84 -8.62 3.86 -8.89
C PHE A 84 -10.13 3.70 -8.87
N VAL A 85 -10.64 2.52 -9.24
CA VAL A 85 -12.09 2.32 -9.33
C VAL A 85 -12.67 2.03 -7.95
N LEU A 86 -12.15 1.02 -7.27
CA LEU A 86 -12.69 0.62 -5.97
C LEU A 86 -12.46 1.71 -4.92
N ALA A 87 -11.26 2.29 -4.85
CA ALA A 87 -10.97 3.38 -3.92
C ALA A 87 -11.84 4.61 -4.18
N GLY A 88 -12.10 4.95 -5.44
CA GLY A 88 -13.02 6.03 -5.78
C GLY A 88 -14.48 5.73 -5.38
N LEU A 89 -14.93 4.49 -5.61
CA LEU A 89 -16.28 4.07 -5.21
C LEU A 89 -16.47 4.07 -3.69
N THR A 90 -15.50 3.55 -2.93
CA THR A 90 -15.57 3.54 -1.47
C THR A 90 -15.51 4.95 -0.89
N ALA A 91 -14.74 5.86 -1.48
CA ALA A 91 -14.71 7.27 -1.08
C ALA A 91 -16.06 7.95 -1.29
N VAL A 92 -16.64 7.83 -2.49
CA VAL A 92 -17.98 8.38 -2.80
C VAL A 92 -19.05 7.78 -1.90
N LEU A 93 -18.96 6.46 -1.61
CA LEU A 93 -19.90 5.80 -0.72
C LEU A 93 -19.80 6.32 0.72
N ALA A 94 -18.58 6.53 1.23
CA ALA A 94 -18.35 7.09 2.55
C ALA A 94 -18.80 8.56 2.68
N GLU A 95 -18.69 9.34 1.61
CA GLU A 95 -19.19 10.72 1.57
C GLU A 95 -20.72 10.80 1.63
N ASN A 96 -21.40 9.84 1.01
CA ASN A 96 -22.86 9.87 0.86
C ASN A 96 -23.62 8.98 1.86
N GLN A 97 -22.94 8.05 2.54
CA GLN A 97 -23.56 7.06 3.42
C GLN A 97 -22.84 7.01 4.77
N GLU A 98 -23.50 7.48 5.84
CA GLU A 98 -22.95 7.51 7.19
C GLU A 98 -22.58 6.10 7.71
N TRP A 99 -23.46 5.11 7.48
CA TRP A 99 -23.20 3.75 7.90
C TRP A 99 -21.92 3.16 7.31
N PHE A 100 -21.61 3.51 6.05
CA PHE A 100 -20.39 3.02 5.42
C PHE A 100 -19.17 3.78 5.91
N ARG A 101 -19.29 5.08 6.13
CA ARG A 101 -18.19 5.91 6.68
C ARG A 101 -17.72 5.36 8.04
N ASP A 102 -18.64 4.94 8.90
CA ASP A 102 -18.32 4.36 10.21
C ASP A 102 -17.68 2.97 10.07
N LEU A 103 -18.02 2.22 9.03
CA LEU A 103 -17.50 0.88 8.76
C LEU A 103 -16.24 0.89 7.91
N GLN A 104 -15.95 1.97 7.16
CA GLN A 104 -14.90 2.02 6.15
C GLN A 104 -13.53 1.60 6.69
N ALA A 105 -13.14 2.08 7.85
CA ALA A 105 -11.87 1.75 8.47
C ALA A 105 -11.71 0.25 8.82
N TRP A 106 -12.81 -0.51 8.91
CA TRP A 106 -12.79 -1.93 9.20
C TRP A 106 -12.81 -2.83 7.95
N VAL A 107 -13.24 -2.29 6.80
CA VAL A 107 -13.43 -3.08 5.58
C VAL A 107 -12.58 -2.63 4.40
N ASP A 108 -12.13 -1.38 4.38
CA ASP A 108 -11.38 -0.79 3.27
C ASP A 108 -9.88 -0.74 3.60
N PHE A 109 -9.13 -1.70 3.02
CA PHE A 109 -7.67 -1.75 3.19
C PHE A 109 -6.97 -0.53 2.59
N LYS A 110 -7.49 0.03 1.49
CA LYS A 110 -6.90 1.23 0.86
C LYS A 110 -7.00 2.43 1.79
N TYR A 111 -8.12 2.56 2.49
CA TYR A 111 -8.32 3.61 3.48
C TYR A 111 -7.35 3.48 4.66
N THR A 112 -7.25 2.28 5.26
CA THR A 112 -6.34 2.06 6.40
C THR A 112 -4.86 2.12 6.01
N GLN A 113 -4.49 1.64 4.83
CA GLN A 113 -3.15 1.85 4.27
C GLN A 113 -2.87 3.33 4.05
N GLY A 114 -3.86 4.09 3.60
CA GLY A 114 -3.78 5.54 3.38
C GLY A 114 -3.38 6.31 4.63
N MET A 115 -3.89 5.91 5.80
CA MET A 115 -3.53 6.53 7.08
C MET A 115 -2.02 6.49 7.37
N LEU A 116 -1.31 5.46 6.91
CA LEU A 116 0.14 5.34 7.10
C LEU A 116 0.95 6.41 6.35
N PHE A 117 0.37 7.10 5.38
CA PHE A 117 1.03 8.24 4.72
C PHE A 117 1.06 9.49 5.61
N GLU A 118 0.20 9.56 6.61
CA GLU A 118 0.15 10.63 7.61
C GLU A 118 0.98 10.31 8.86
N GLY A 119 1.23 9.03 9.12
CA GLY A 119 2.00 8.53 10.25
C GLY A 119 1.52 7.16 10.74
N TRP A 120 2.11 6.67 11.82
CA TRP A 120 1.65 5.44 12.44
C TRP A 120 0.28 5.61 13.10
N PRO A 121 -0.57 4.56 13.07
CA PRO A 121 -1.87 4.59 13.74
C PRO A 121 -1.74 4.95 15.21
N VAL A 122 -2.62 5.81 15.70
CA VAL A 122 -2.68 6.20 17.11
C VAL A 122 -3.86 5.49 17.78
N GLY A 123 -3.56 4.78 18.88
CA GLY A 123 -4.58 4.03 19.62
C GLY A 123 -4.81 2.61 19.12
N GLY A 124 -5.34 1.76 20.01
CA GLY A 124 -5.52 0.34 19.73
C GLY A 124 -6.55 0.04 18.63
N GLU A 125 -7.56 0.88 18.48
CA GLU A 125 -8.60 0.72 17.46
C GLU A 125 -8.03 0.88 16.04
N ALA A 126 -7.26 1.94 15.79
CA ALA A 126 -6.65 2.18 14.47
C ALA A 126 -5.67 1.05 14.08
N TRP A 127 -4.94 0.49 15.04
CA TRP A 127 -4.10 -0.69 14.83
C TRP A 127 -4.94 -1.94 14.52
N ALA A 128 -6.07 -2.12 15.21
CA ALA A 128 -6.98 -3.24 14.95
C ALA A 128 -7.60 -3.15 13.56
N GLN A 129 -8.02 -1.96 13.13
CA GLN A 129 -8.56 -1.68 11.80
C GLN A 129 -7.53 -2.00 10.70
N LEU A 130 -6.29 -1.52 10.84
CA LEU A 130 -5.20 -1.83 9.91
C LEU A 130 -4.91 -3.34 9.90
N GLY A 131 -4.89 -3.99 11.06
CA GLY A 131 -4.65 -5.43 11.18
C GLY A 131 -5.74 -6.27 10.52
N VAL A 132 -7.02 -5.97 10.77
CA VAL A 132 -8.17 -6.69 10.20
C VAL A 132 -8.23 -6.51 8.68
N THR A 133 -8.09 -5.29 8.19
CA THR A 133 -8.11 -5.03 6.74
C THR A 133 -6.92 -5.66 6.03
N THR A 134 -5.72 -5.59 6.62
CA THR A 134 -4.52 -6.28 6.09
C THR A 134 -4.72 -7.79 6.06
N ALA A 135 -5.27 -8.38 7.11
CA ALA A 135 -5.55 -9.81 7.15
C ALA A 135 -6.56 -10.21 6.07
N ALA A 136 -7.67 -9.48 5.93
CA ALA A 136 -8.72 -9.80 4.97
C ALA A 136 -8.31 -9.61 3.51
N TRP A 137 -7.64 -8.51 3.19
CA TRP A 137 -7.33 -8.12 1.81
C TRP A 137 -5.96 -8.57 1.30
N LEU A 138 -5.02 -8.83 2.19
CA LEU A 138 -3.66 -9.21 1.83
C LEU A 138 -3.33 -10.64 2.26
N VAL A 139 -3.43 -10.94 3.56
CA VAL A 139 -2.93 -12.22 4.10
C VAL A 139 -3.79 -13.39 3.64
N LEU A 140 -5.11 -13.30 3.73
CA LEU A 140 -6.01 -14.38 3.31
C LEU A 140 -5.93 -14.66 1.80
N PRO A 141 -6.03 -13.66 0.89
CA PRO A 141 -5.89 -13.92 -0.55
C PRO A 141 -4.50 -14.44 -0.92
N LEU A 142 -3.44 -13.94 -0.27
CA LEU A 142 -2.08 -14.44 -0.48
C LEU A 142 -1.94 -15.91 -0.07
N ALA A 143 -2.48 -16.29 1.09
CA ALA A 143 -2.47 -17.66 1.55
C ALA A 143 -3.20 -18.59 0.57
N VAL A 144 -4.38 -18.19 0.08
CA VAL A 144 -5.13 -18.91 -0.93
C VAL A 144 -4.31 -19.05 -2.22
N GLY A 145 -3.73 -17.96 -2.71
CA GLY A 145 -2.89 -17.97 -3.90
C GLY A 145 -1.69 -18.91 -3.77
N LEU A 146 -1.01 -18.91 -2.63
CA LEU A 146 0.13 -19.81 -2.36
C LEU A 146 -0.29 -21.29 -2.34
N VAL A 147 -1.45 -21.61 -1.75
CA VAL A 147 -1.98 -22.98 -1.76
C VAL A 147 -2.31 -23.44 -3.18
N LEU A 148 -2.92 -22.56 -3.99
CA LEU A 148 -3.23 -22.84 -5.39
C LEU A 148 -1.96 -23.09 -6.24
N VAL A 149 -0.90 -22.31 -6.00
CA VAL A 149 0.39 -22.51 -6.68
C VAL A 149 0.99 -23.85 -6.31
N ARG A 150 1.07 -24.18 -5.03
CA ARG A 150 1.61 -25.47 -4.56
C ARG A 150 0.87 -26.66 -5.15
N ARG A 151 -0.46 -26.61 -5.22
CA ARG A 151 -1.28 -27.71 -5.79
C ARG A 151 -1.09 -27.87 -7.30
N SER A 152 -0.66 -26.84 -8.01
CA SER A 152 -0.44 -26.94 -9.47
C SER A 152 0.97 -27.41 -9.83
N GLU A 153 1.94 -27.30 -8.94
CA GLU A 153 3.30 -27.82 -9.14
C GLU A 153 3.41 -29.34 -8.91
N VAL A 154 2.38 -29.94 -8.28
CA VAL A 154 2.36 -31.39 -7.94
C VAL A 154 1.67 -32.23 -9.04
N LYS A 155 1.27 -31.63 -10.15
CA LYS A 155 0.80 -32.34 -11.33
C LYS A 155 1.83 -32.27 -12.44
#